data_7ac1095c829a69c881c49565ba8504d4
#
_entry.id   7ac1095c829a69c881c49565ba8504d4
#
_cell.length_a   1.000
_cell.length_b   1.000
_cell.length_c   1.000
_cell.angle_alpha   90.00
_cell.angle_beta   90.00
_cell.angle_gamma   90.00
#
_symmetry.space_group_name_H-M   'P 1'
#
loop_
_entity.id
_entity.type
_entity.pdbx_description
1 polymer ?
#
loop_
_entity_poly.entity_id
_entity_poly.type
_entity_poly.pdbx_seq_one_letter_code
_entity_poly.pdbx_strand_id
1 'polypeptide(L)'
;MKEKKRKLLQINITANWGSHGKIAESIGKIVQQNGWESYIAYGRWMNPSQSELYRIGSDWDERIHGLGSRLLDNHGLMSKKATQRLIEYMTHVQPDVIHLHNIHGYYLNYPMLFKYLEQAAIPTVWTLHDCWAFTGHCAHYMYIHCEKWKTHCEKCPNLQTYPKSWFKDRSYQNFEDKQKAFLSVKNLTLVPVSNWLEQQVKQSFLRHVNTLTIHNGIDTSLFCPASHLSAIRQKYNIPDTNEVILGVASNWYHKGLTDFVQLRNLLNNNYSIVLVGLSTRELKSLPQGIIGIPRTQNVAELVSLYSTALVYVNPTWEDNYPTTNLEAIACGTPVITYDTGGSPEAVDNHTGFVVPQGNIEQVATLIQQIQHSGKDTFSAACRARAEKLFRKEDCFSEYYKLYEKLISR
;
A
#
# COMPACT_ATOMS: atom_id res chain seq x y z
N MET A 1 -36.32 6.64 22.54
CA MET A 1 -35.96 6.11 21.20
C MET A 1 -34.47 5.82 21.21
N LYS A 2 -34.01 4.61 20.86
CA LYS A 2 -32.57 4.37 20.69
C LYS A 2 -32.13 5.22 19.47
N GLU A 3 -31.15 6.08 19.63
CA GLU A 3 -30.56 6.82 18.52
C GLU A 3 -30.11 5.84 17.45
N LYS A 4 -30.49 6.08 16.20
CA LYS A 4 -30.09 5.23 15.07
C LYS A 4 -28.57 5.33 14.91
N LYS A 5 -27.84 4.24 15.14
CA LYS A 5 -26.39 4.22 14.95
C LYS A 5 -26.05 4.49 13.49
N ARG A 6 -25.05 5.31 13.26
CA ARG A 6 -24.48 5.56 11.93
C ARG A 6 -23.73 4.32 11.44
N LYS A 7 -23.66 4.16 10.12
CA LYS A 7 -23.13 2.96 9.47
C LYS A 7 -22.06 3.33 8.44
N LEU A 8 -20.87 2.76 8.61
CA LEU A 8 -19.82 2.79 7.59
C LEU A 8 -19.82 1.46 6.82
N LEU A 9 -19.89 1.51 5.49
CA LEU A 9 -19.62 0.37 4.64
C LEU A 9 -18.33 0.59 3.85
N GLN A 10 -17.34 -0.26 4.07
CA GLN A 10 -16.08 -0.26 3.33
C GLN A 10 -16.12 -1.34 2.23
N ILE A 11 -15.60 -1.03 1.04
CA ILE A 11 -15.49 -1.97 -0.08
C ILE A 11 -14.01 -2.13 -0.43
N ASN A 12 -13.48 -3.34 -0.29
CA ASN A 12 -12.08 -3.65 -0.53
C ASN A 12 -11.91 -5.05 -1.11
N ILE A 13 -10.79 -5.31 -1.78
CA ILE A 13 -10.49 -6.65 -2.28
C ILE A 13 -10.26 -7.67 -1.15
N THR A 14 -9.79 -7.25 0.02
CA THR A 14 -9.52 -8.12 1.17
C THR A 14 -10.09 -7.53 2.46
N ALA A 15 -10.37 -8.37 3.49
CA ALA A 15 -10.76 -7.94 4.82
C ALA A 15 -9.71 -8.39 5.84
N ASN A 16 -9.14 -7.43 6.60
CA ASN A 16 -8.10 -7.67 7.62
C ASN A 16 -6.92 -8.54 7.12
N TRP A 17 -6.62 -8.49 5.81
CA TRP A 17 -5.54 -9.24 5.18
C TRP A 17 -4.73 -8.33 4.24
N GLY A 18 -3.40 -8.44 4.26
CA GLY A 18 -2.52 -7.52 3.53
C GLY A 18 -2.54 -6.10 4.11
N SER A 19 -1.83 -5.14 3.49
CA SER A 19 -1.74 -3.77 4.02
C SER A 19 -3.09 -3.04 3.99
N HIS A 20 -3.72 -2.90 2.82
CA HIS A 20 -4.98 -2.18 2.68
C HIS A 20 -6.17 -2.85 3.39
N GLY A 21 -6.17 -4.19 3.54
CA GLY A 21 -7.19 -4.88 4.35
C GLY A 21 -7.05 -4.60 5.85
N LYS A 22 -5.81 -4.49 6.35
CA LYS A 22 -5.54 -4.08 7.75
C LYS A 22 -5.88 -2.61 7.99
N ILE A 23 -5.70 -1.74 6.99
CA ILE A 23 -6.13 -0.34 7.04
C ILE A 23 -7.65 -0.26 7.18
N ALA A 24 -8.41 -0.97 6.33
CA ALA A 24 -9.86 -1.00 6.40
C ALA A 24 -10.36 -1.52 7.76
N GLU A 25 -9.74 -2.58 8.31
CA GLU A 25 -10.02 -3.09 9.65
C GLU A 25 -9.76 -2.05 10.74
N SER A 26 -8.64 -1.33 10.65
CA SER A 26 -8.27 -0.31 11.64
C SER A 26 -9.24 0.87 11.61
N ILE A 27 -9.66 1.32 10.44
CA ILE A 27 -10.69 2.35 10.27
C ILE A 27 -12.03 1.86 10.85
N GLY A 28 -12.41 0.60 10.57
CA GLY A 28 -13.60 -0.03 11.12
C GLY A 28 -13.63 -0.02 12.65
N LYS A 29 -12.51 -0.34 13.31
CA LYS A 29 -12.36 -0.29 14.76
C LYS A 29 -12.55 1.12 15.33
N ILE A 30 -11.98 2.12 14.68
CA ILE A 30 -12.10 3.51 15.11
C ILE A 30 -13.56 3.99 15.06
N VAL A 31 -14.29 3.71 13.99
CA VAL A 31 -15.68 4.13 13.89
C VAL A 31 -16.56 3.39 14.91
N GLN A 32 -16.27 2.12 15.21
CA GLN A 32 -16.98 1.35 16.24
C GLN A 32 -16.71 1.91 17.64
N GLN A 33 -15.48 2.32 17.95
CA GLN A 33 -15.14 2.99 19.20
C GLN A 33 -15.88 4.31 19.38
N ASN A 34 -16.28 4.95 18.26
CA ASN A 34 -17.09 6.17 18.26
C ASN A 34 -18.59 5.90 18.07
N GLY A 35 -19.05 4.67 18.33
CA GLY A 35 -20.47 4.32 18.40
C GLY A 35 -21.12 3.99 17.05
N TRP A 36 -20.37 3.94 15.94
CA TRP A 36 -20.89 3.54 14.63
C TRP A 36 -20.92 2.01 14.48
N GLU A 37 -21.67 1.54 13.50
CA GLU A 37 -21.59 0.18 12.98
C GLU A 37 -20.62 0.14 11.78
N SER A 38 -19.79 -0.90 11.71
CA SER A 38 -18.80 -1.07 10.64
C SER A 38 -19.04 -2.34 9.86
N TYR A 39 -19.07 -2.20 8.53
CA TYR A 39 -19.27 -3.27 7.55
C TYR A 39 -18.10 -3.26 6.56
N ILE A 40 -17.60 -4.44 6.17
CA ILE A 40 -16.58 -4.59 5.12
C ILE A 40 -17.08 -5.58 4.08
N ALA A 41 -17.38 -5.10 2.89
CA ALA A 41 -17.63 -5.91 1.71
C ALA A 41 -16.31 -6.23 1.01
N TYR A 42 -15.96 -7.52 0.88
CA TYR A 42 -14.66 -7.95 0.38
C TYR A 42 -14.75 -8.98 -0.75
N GLY A 43 -13.72 -8.98 -1.63
CA GLY A 43 -13.64 -9.92 -2.76
C GLY A 43 -13.08 -11.27 -2.35
N ARG A 44 -11.85 -11.29 -1.81
CA ARG A 44 -11.11 -12.52 -1.49
C ARG A 44 -10.27 -12.32 -0.23
N TRP A 45 -9.80 -13.41 0.36
CA TRP A 45 -8.93 -13.44 1.54
C TRP A 45 -9.39 -12.55 2.69
N MET A 46 -9.62 -13.18 3.79
CA MET A 46 -10.02 -12.50 5.02
C MET A 46 -9.33 -13.14 6.24
N ASN A 47 -9.08 -12.33 7.25
CA ASN A 47 -8.84 -12.75 8.62
C ASN A 47 -10.05 -12.35 9.48
N PRO A 48 -10.19 -12.88 10.69
CA PRO A 48 -11.23 -12.44 11.62
C PRO A 48 -11.26 -10.91 11.76
N SER A 49 -12.44 -10.34 11.73
CA SER A 49 -12.70 -8.90 11.76
C SER A 49 -13.69 -8.55 12.86
N GLN A 50 -13.60 -7.34 13.39
CA GLN A 50 -14.62 -6.76 14.27
C GLN A 50 -15.78 -6.13 13.48
N SER A 51 -15.56 -5.82 12.20
CA SER A 51 -16.62 -5.37 11.30
C SER A 51 -17.47 -6.54 10.82
N GLU A 52 -18.73 -6.27 10.49
CA GLU A 52 -19.57 -7.26 9.79
C GLU A 52 -19.04 -7.47 8.36
N LEU A 53 -18.80 -8.73 8.00
CA LEU A 53 -18.18 -9.09 6.73
C LEU A 53 -19.20 -9.55 5.71
N TYR A 54 -19.14 -9.01 4.49
CA TYR A 54 -19.91 -9.46 3.33
C TYR A 54 -18.97 -9.85 2.18
N ARG A 55 -19.04 -11.10 1.71
CA ARG A 55 -18.23 -11.57 0.57
C ARG A 55 -18.90 -11.22 -0.76
N ILE A 56 -18.16 -10.54 -1.62
CA ILE A 56 -18.60 -10.16 -2.98
C ILE A 56 -18.22 -11.29 -3.95
N GLY A 57 -19.22 -12.00 -4.45
CA GLY A 57 -19.01 -13.08 -5.40
C GLY A 57 -18.39 -14.34 -4.80
N SER A 58 -17.78 -15.14 -5.64
CA SER A 58 -17.17 -16.44 -5.35
C SER A 58 -15.77 -16.55 -5.96
N ASP A 59 -15.03 -17.62 -5.61
CA ASP A 59 -13.73 -17.91 -6.21
C ASP A 59 -13.83 -18.13 -7.73
N TRP A 60 -14.95 -18.65 -8.21
CA TRP A 60 -15.21 -18.81 -9.64
C TRP A 60 -15.43 -17.48 -10.34
N ASP A 61 -16.20 -16.55 -9.73
CA ASP A 61 -16.39 -15.21 -10.27
C ASP A 61 -15.04 -14.51 -10.44
N GLU A 62 -14.16 -14.63 -9.44
CA GLU A 62 -12.81 -14.04 -9.47
C GLU A 62 -11.92 -14.66 -10.55
N ARG A 63 -11.91 -16.00 -10.67
CA ARG A 63 -11.13 -16.71 -11.70
C ARG A 63 -11.56 -16.35 -13.10
N ILE A 64 -12.86 -16.32 -13.36
CA ILE A 64 -13.42 -15.94 -14.66
C ILE A 64 -13.09 -14.49 -14.97
N HIS A 65 -13.27 -13.59 -14.02
CA HIS A 65 -12.92 -12.18 -14.19
C HIS A 65 -11.42 -12.00 -14.45
N GLY A 66 -10.58 -12.68 -13.69
CA GLY A 66 -9.13 -12.64 -13.86
C GLY A 66 -8.68 -13.16 -15.24
N LEU A 67 -9.30 -14.24 -15.74
CA LEU A 67 -9.05 -14.74 -17.08
C LEU A 67 -9.51 -13.73 -18.16
N GLY A 68 -10.73 -13.22 -18.03
CA GLY A 68 -11.27 -12.23 -18.94
C GLY A 68 -10.43 -10.96 -18.99
N SER A 69 -9.91 -10.50 -17.84
CA SER A 69 -9.01 -9.36 -17.77
C SER A 69 -7.71 -9.62 -18.56
N ARG A 70 -7.13 -10.82 -18.41
CA ARG A 70 -5.89 -11.21 -19.13
C ARG A 70 -6.08 -11.35 -20.64
N LEU A 71 -7.26 -11.78 -21.08
CA LEU A 71 -7.56 -11.97 -22.50
C LEU A 71 -8.01 -10.68 -23.19
N LEU A 72 -8.81 -9.87 -22.51
CA LEU A 72 -9.58 -8.77 -23.10
C LEU A 72 -9.25 -7.38 -22.53
N ASP A 73 -8.35 -7.29 -21.57
CA ASP A 73 -8.02 -6.05 -20.84
C ASP A 73 -9.27 -5.33 -20.26
N ASN A 74 -10.23 -6.12 -19.77
CA ASN A 74 -11.49 -5.61 -19.22
C ASN A 74 -11.54 -5.67 -17.69
N HIS A 75 -10.43 -5.28 -17.06
CA HIS A 75 -10.24 -5.25 -15.62
C HIS A 75 -11.27 -4.34 -14.91
N GLY A 76 -12.01 -4.92 -13.96
CA GLY A 76 -13.08 -4.20 -13.25
C GLY A 76 -14.39 -4.06 -14.04
N LEU A 77 -14.55 -4.74 -15.18
CA LEU A 77 -15.72 -4.67 -16.05
C LEU A 77 -16.57 -5.95 -16.04
N MET A 78 -16.11 -7.00 -15.39
CA MET A 78 -16.85 -8.28 -15.25
C MET A 78 -17.56 -8.36 -13.89
N SER A 79 -17.89 -9.56 -13.39
CA SER A 79 -18.53 -9.81 -12.08
C SER A 79 -19.86 -9.07 -11.88
N LYS A 80 -20.65 -8.90 -12.95
CA LYS A 80 -21.92 -8.13 -12.92
C LYS A 80 -22.91 -8.68 -11.88
N LYS A 81 -23.12 -10.02 -11.82
CA LYS A 81 -24.04 -10.63 -10.86
C LYS A 81 -23.60 -10.45 -9.40
N ALA A 82 -22.28 -10.55 -9.15
CA ALA A 82 -21.72 -10.31 -7.82
C ALA A 82 -21.89 -8.85 -7.39
N THR A 83 -21.68 -7.90 -8.32
CA THR A 83 -21.87 -6.47 -8.07
C THR A 83 -23.36 -6.13 -7.86
N GLN A 84 -24.28 -6.76 -8.59
CA GLN A 84 -25.72 -6.58 -8.37
C GLN A 84 -26.12 -6.98 -6.95
N ARG A 85 -25.66 -8.14 -6.47
CA ARG A 85 -25.91 -8.59 -5.08
C ARG A 85 -25.26 -7.67 -4.04
N LEU A 86 -24.09 -7.11 -4.34
CA LEU A 86 -23.49 -6.09 -3.48
C LEU A 86 -24.36 -4.84 -3.39
N ILE A 87 -24.94 -4.38 -4.51
CA ILE A 87 -25.86 -3.24 -4.53
C ILE A 87 -27.12 -3.52 -3.69
N GLU A 88 -27.68 -4.72 -3.81
CA GLU A 88 -28.81 -5.15 -2.98
C GLU A 88 -28.45 -5.16 -1.49
N TYR A 89 -27.27 -5.68 -1.13
CA TYR A 89 -26.74 -5.63 0.24
C TYR A 89 -26.57 -4.20 0.74
N MET A 90 -26.00 -3.30 -0.06
CA MET A 90 -25.84 -1.89 0.28
C MET A 90 -27.19 -1.21 0.52
N THR A 91 -28.19 -1.52 -0.29
CA THR A 91 -29.55 -1.02 -0.14
C THR A 91 -30.22 -1.54 1.16
N HIS A 92 -29.89 -2.77 1.57
CA HIS A 92 -30.38 -3.34 2.84
C HIS A 92 -29.66 -2.72 4.06
N VAL A 93 -28.35 -2.60 4.02
CA VAL A 93 -27.53 -2.02 5.11
C VAL A 93 -27.87 -0.54 5.32
N GLN A 94 -28.14 0.21 4.26
CA GLN A 94 -28.36 1.66 4.28
C GLN A 94 -27.21 2.42 4.97
N PRO A 95 -25.97 2.35 4.44
CA PRO A 95 -24.84 3.02 5.04
C PRO A 95 -24.97 4.54 4.96
N ASP A 96 -24.51 5.23 5.99
CA ASP A 96 -24.42 6.71 6.02
C ASP A 96 -23.19 7.19 5.24
N VAL A 97 -22.14 6.36 5.16
CA VAL A 97 -20.92 6.61 4.36
C VAL A 97 -20.50 5.31 3.67
N ILE A 98 -20.09 5.42 2.40
CA ILE A 98 -19.43 4.35 1.66
C ILE A 98 -17.95 4.70 1.50
N HIS A 99 -17.06 3.75 1.84
CA HIS A 99 -15.63 3.94 1.69
C HIS A 99 -15.03 2.88 0.76
N LEU A 100 -14.51 3.34 -0.37
CA LEU A 100 -13.86 2.51 -1.36
C LEU A 100 -12.35 2.45 -1.10
N HIS A 101 -11.77 1.25 -1.18
CA HIS A 101 -10.32 1.03 -1.21
C HIS A 101 -9.90 0.49 -2.59
N ASN A 102 -9.26 -0.67 -2.65
CA ASN A 102 -8.93 -1.31 -3.92
C ASN A 102 -10.17 -1.96 -4.53
N ILE A 103 -10.87 -1.23 -5.38
CA ILE A 103 -12.04 -1.70 -6.13
C ILE A 103 -11.67 -2.50 -7.38
N HIS A 104 -10.41 -2.56 -7.73
CA HIS A 104 -9.85 -3.48 -8.71
C HIS A 104 -9.42 -4.82 -8.05
N GLY A 105 -9.14 -5.87 -8.83
CA GLY A 105 -8.74 -7.18 -8.28
C GLY A 105 -9.70 -8.31 -8.66
N TYR A 106 -10.48 -8.15 -9.74
CA TYR A 106 -11.29 -9.19 -10.37
C TYR A 106 -12.54 -9.61 -9.60
N TYR A 107 -13.16 -8.77 -8.79
CA TYR A 107 -14.28 -9.15 -7.93
C TYR A 107 -15.55 -8.32 -8.10
N LEU A 108 -15.48 -7.13 -8.70
CA LEU A 108 -16.64 -6.26 -8.93
C LEU A 108 -16.63 -5.59 -10.29
N ASN A 109 -17.78 -5.04 -10.69
CA ASN A 109 -17.99 -4.24 -11.89
C ASN A 109 -18.08 -2.76 -11.48
N TYR A 110 -17.01 -1.97 -11.69
CA TYR A 110 -16.99 -0.58 -11.24
C TYR A 110 -18.03 0.31 -11.95
N PRO A 111 -18.36 0.15 -13.24
CA PRO A 111 -19.41 0.98 -13.85
C PRO A 111 -20.78 0.82 -13.19
N MET A 112 -21.14 -0.43 -12.81
CA MET A 112 -22.39 -0.68 -12.08
C MET A 112 -22.36 -0.09 -10.68
N LEU A 113 -21.23 -0.24 -9.97
CA LEU A 113 -21.06 0.33 -8.64
C LEU A 113 -21.18 1.86 -8.68
N PHE A 114 -20.46 2.53 -9.58
CA PHE A 114 -20.47 3.98 -9.68
C PHE A 114 -21.83 4.54 -10.14
N LYS A 115 -22.53 3.83 -11.00
CA LYS A 115 -23.93 4.19 -11.34
C LYS A 115 -24.85 4.14 -10.12
N TYR A 116 -24.69 3.15 -9.23
CA TYR A 116 -25.43 3.12 -7.97
C TYR A 116 -25.03 4.26 -7.04
N LEU A 117 -23.72 4.54 -6.88
CA LEU A 117 -23.24 5.64 -6.03
C LEU A 117 -23.74 7.01 -6.50
N GLU A 118 -23.78 7.24 -7.81
CA GLU A 118 -24.36 8.44 -8.41
C GLU A 118 -25.84 8.62 -8.02
N GLN A 119 -26.62 7.53 -8.10
CA GLN A 119 -28.07 7.54 -7.82
C GLN A 119 -28.39 7.62 -6.32
N ALA A 120 -27.61 6.90 -5.51
CA ALA A 120 -27.82 6.82 -4.06
C ALA A 120 -27.47 8.12 -3.35
N ALA A 121 -26.59 8.94 -3.94
CA ALA A 121 -26.10 10.21 -3.42
C ALA A 121 -25.53 10.12 -1.98
N ILE A 122 -25.07 8.92 -1.57
CA ILE A 122 -24.44 8.70 -0.27
C ILE A 122 -23.02 9.27 -0.31
N PRO A 123 -22.56 9.97 0.74
CA PRO A 123 -21.19 10.42 0.84
C PRO A 123 -20.20 9.24 0.59
N THR A 124 -19.37 9.39 -0.43
CA THR A 124 -18.44 8.35 -0.85
C THR A 124 -17.00 8.83 -0.70
N VAL A 125 -16.23 8.11 0.08
CA VAL A 125 -14.79 8.30 0.24
C VAL A 125 -14.06 7.21 -0.56
N TRP A 126 -12.97 7.54 -1.24
CA TRP A 126 -12.16 6.56 -1.95
C TRP A 126 -10.68 6.74 -1.61
N THR A 127 -10.14 5.82 -0.81
CA THR A 127 -8.70 5.80 -0.54
C THR A 127 -7.95 5.20 -1.73
N LEU A 128 -7.06 5.99 -2.28
CA LEU A 128 -6.19 5.59 -3.39
C LEU A 128 -4.89 5.01 -2.82
N HIS A 129 -4.73 3.69 -2.97
CA HIS A 129 -3.50 2.97 -2.58
C HIS A 129 -2.51 2.83 -3.73
N ASP A 130 -2.95 3.08 -4.96
CA ASP A 130 -2.18 3.02 -6.20
C ASP A 130 -2.74 3.98 -7.25
N CYS A 131 -2.20 3.93 -8.47
CA CYS A 131 -2.55 4.85 -9.54
C CYS A 131 -3.65 4.34 -10.48
N TRP A 132 -4.23 3.15 -10.21
CA TRP A 132 -5.20 2.52 -11.11
C TRP A 132 -6.42 3.40 -11.38
N ALA A 133 -6.83 4.21 -10.43
CA ALA A 133 -8.02 5.06 -10.53
C ALA A 133 -7.98 6.02 -11.72
N PHE A 134 -6.81 6.54 -12.10
CA PHE A 134 -6.67 7.56 -13.14
C PHE A 134 -5.84 7.13 -14.35
N THR A 135 -5.45 5.85 -14.43
CA THR A 135 -4.78 5.28 -15.60
C THR A 135 -5.76 4.47 -16.46
N GLY A 136 -5.43 4.21 -17.71
CA GLY A 136 -6.24 3.35 -18.59
C GLY A 136 -6.02 1.85 -18.34
N HIS A 137 -4.93 1.47 -17.65
CA HIS A 137 -4.56 0.08 -17.45
C HIS A 137 -3.88 -0.14 -16.10
N CYS A 138 -2.65 0.33 -15.94
CA CYS A 138 -1.72 -0.07 -14.89
C CYS A 138 -2.01 0.55 -13.52
N ALA A 139 -1.65 -0.17 -12.43
CA ALA A 139 -1.68 0.33 -11.07
C ALA A 139 -0.44 1.16 -10.71
N HIS A 140 0.67 0.94 -11.42
CA HIS A 140 1.91 1.69 -11.29
C HIS A 140 2.51 1.96 -12.67
N TYR A 141 3.14 3.10 -12.84
CA TYR A 141 3.75 3.54 -14.11
C TYR A 141 5.13 4.17 -13.93
N MET A 142 5.61 4.28 -12.68
CA MET A 142 6.84 5.00 -12.36
C MET A 142 8.06 4.33 -12.99
N TYR A 143 8.15 3.01 -12.94
CA TYR A 143 9.28 2.25 -13.49
C TYR A 143 9.52 2.49 -14.99
N ILE A 144 8.45 2.70 -15.76
CA ILE A 144 8.53 2.97 -17.19
C ILE A 144 8.41 4.44 -17.55
N HIS A 145 8.35 5.34 -16.56
CA HIS A 145 8.19 6.78 -16.70
C HIS A 145 7.06 7.18 -17.68
N CYS A 146 5.91 6.48 -17.62
CA CYS A 146 4.78 6.76 -18.52
C CYS A 146 3.98 7.95 -18.04
N GLU A 147 3.76 8.93 -18.91
CA GLU A 147 2.98 10.14 -18.61
C GLU A 147 1.64 10.22 -19.34
N LYS A 148 1.26 9.20 -20.12
CA LYS A 148 0.04 9.21 -20.94
C LYS A 148 -1.23 9.45 -20.13
N TRP A 149 -1.27 8.97 -18.90
CA TRP A 149 -2.41 9.14 -18.00
C TRP A 149 -2.75 10.62 -17.67
N LYS A 150 -1.82 11.54 -17.88
CA LYS A 150 -2.06 12.99 -17.70
C LYS A 150 -3.02 13.57 -18.72
N THR A 151 -3.00 13.03 -19.93
CA THR A 151 -3.84 13.46 -21.05
C THR A 151 -4.81 12.38 -21.47
N HIS A 152 -4.31 11.27 -21.99
CA HIS A 152 -5.10 10.11 -22.39
C HIS A 152 -4.24 8.86 -22.52
N CYS A 153 -4.68 7.74 -21.90
CA CYS A 153 -4.03 6.45 -22.05
C CYS A 153 -4.42 5.78 -23.36
N GLU A 154 -3.43 5.37 -24.13
CA GLU A 154 -3.59 4.55 -25.35
C GLU A 154 -2.28 3.80 -25.64
N LYS A 155 -2.35 2.68 -26.38
CA LYS A 155 -1.15 1.89 -26.75
C LYS A 155 -0.24 1.70 -25.52
N CYS A 156 -0.79 1.03 -24.50
CA CYS A 156 -0.16 0.96 -23.18
C CYS A 156 1.18 0.21 -23.23
N PRO A 157 2.30 0.83 -22.85
CA PRO A 157 3.60 0.15 -22.80
C PRO A 157 3.71 -0.84 -21.64
N ASN A 158 2.74 -0.87 -20.72
CA ASN A 158 2.80 -1.60 -19.46
C ASN A 158 1.79 -2.76 -19.37
N LEU A 159 1.34 -3.32 -20.49
CA LEU A 159 0.33 -4.39 -20.53
C LEU A 159 0.74 -5.67 -19.78
N GLN A 160 2.03 -5.90 -19.60
CA GLN A 160 2.55 -7.11 -18.95
C GLN A 160 2.63 -6.99 -17.42
N THR A 161 2.41 -5.81 -16.85
CA THR A 161 2.32 -5.60 -15.40
C THR A 161 0.87 -5.73 -14.93
N TYR A 162 0.64 -5.56 -13.63
CA TYR A 162 -0.71 -5.62 -13.06
C TYR A 162 -1.54 -4.38 -13.43
N PRO A 163 -2.78 -4.60 -13.90
CA PRO A 163 -3.50 -5.83 -14.20
C PRO A 163 -3.10 -6.39 -15.58
N LYS A 164 -2.44 -7.54 -15.59
CA LYS A 164 -1.83 -8.08 -16.82
C LYS A 164 -2.85 -8.36 -17.93
N SER A 165 -2.53 -7.92 -19.17
CA SER A 165 -3.22 -8.31 -20.40
C SER A 165 -2.27 -9.01 -21.36
N TRP A 166 -2.74 -10.13 -21.99
CA TRP A 166 -1.90 -10.96 -22.85
C TRP A 166 -2.00 -10.61 -24.32
N PHE A 167 -3.19 -10.23 -24.78
CA PHE A 167 -3.50 -10.10 -26.21
C PHE A 167 -4.10 -8.75 -26.58
N LYS A 168 -4.93 -8.17 -25.72
CA LYS A 168 -5.67 -6.96 -26.04
C LYS A 168 -5.18 -5.78 -25.23
N ASP A 169 -5.02 -4.65 -25.89
CA ASP A 169 -4.87 -3.35 -25.27
C ASP A 169 -6.20 -2.60 -25.37
N ARG A 170 -6.83 -2.41 -24.21
CA ARG A 170 -8.07 -1.64 -24.08
C ARG A 170 -7.82 -0.33 -23.31
N SER A 171 -6.57 0.09 -23.15
CA SER A 171 -6.20 1.23 -22.30
C SER A 171 -6.91 2.52 -22.67
N TYR A 172 -7.13 2.76 -23.98
CA TYR A 172 -7.93 3.90 -24.46
C TYR A 172 -9.34 3.87 -23.89
N GLN A 173 -10.08 2.80 -24.14
CA GLN A 173 -11.47 2.68 -23.74
C GLN A 173 -11.63 2.57 -22.21
N ASN A 174 -10.69 1.91 -21.53
CA ASN A 174 -10.69 1.82 -20.06
C ASN A 174 -10.49 3.19 -19.42
N PHE A 175 -9.68 4.06 -20.03
CA PHE A 175 -9.49 5.44 -19.56
C PHE A 175 -10.79 6.24 -19.68
N GLU A 176 -11.45 6.20 -20.84
CA GLU A 176 -12.75 6.83 -21.08
C GLU A 176 -13.85 6.30 -20.14
N ASP A 177 -13.93 4.98 -20.01
CA ASP A 177 -14.93 4.31 -19.16
C ASP A 177 -14.75 4.74 -17.68
N LYS A 178 -13.51 4.82 -17.20
CA LYS A 178 -13.19 5.29 -15.84
C LYS A 178 -13.49 6.76 -15.65
N GLN A 179 -13.07 7.61 -16.57
CA GLN A 179 -13.36 9.05 -16.52
C GLN A 179 -14.85 9.29 -16.44
N LYS A 180 -15.64 8.65 -17.30
CA LYS A 180 -17.10 8.76 -17.30
C LYS A 180 -17.71 8.28 -15.99
N ALA A 181 -17.30 7.10 -15.50
CA ALA A 181 -17.88 6.51 -14.30
C ALA A 181 -17.50 7.29 -13.04
N PHE A 182 -16.22 7.66 -12.87
CA PHE A 182 -15.76 8.25 -11.62
C PHE A 182 -16.18 9.72 -11.47
N LEU A 183 -16.27 10.46 -12.57
CA LEU A 183 -16.73 11.84 -12.57
C LEU A 183 -18.26 11.97 -12.45
N SER A 184 -19.05 10.90 -12.57
CA SER A 184 -20.50 10.97 -12.39
C SER A 184 -20.91 11.14 -10.93
N VAL A 185 -20.08 10.73 -9.96
CA VAL A 185 -20.40 10.73 -8.53
C VAL A 185 -20.02 12.08 -7.90
N LYS A 186 -20.98 12.95 -7.69
CA LYS A 186 -20.76 14.33 -7.16
C LYS A 186 -20.28 14.35 -5.70
N ASN A 187 -20.71 13.37 -4.90
CA ASN A 187 -20.36 13.28 -3.46
C ASN A 187 -19.11 12.44 -3.22
N LEU A 188 -18.21 12.33 -4.20
CA LEU A 188 -16.95 11.62 -4.10
C LEU A 188 -15.87 12.49 -3.48
N THR A 189 -15.16 11.93 -2.49
CA THR A 189 -13.94 12.50 -1.93
C THR A 189 -12.80 11.49 -2.10
N LEU A 190 -11.74 11.89 -2.76
CA LEU A 190 -10.53 11.08 -2.92
C LEU A 190 -9.60 11.26 -1.73
N VAL A 191 -9.03 10.16 -1.26
CA VAL A 191 -8.04 10.17 -0.18
C VAL A 191 -6.76 9.47 -0.66
N PRO A 192 -5.84 10.21 -1.31
CA PRO A 192 -4.49 9.71 -1.58
C PRO A 192 -3.74 9.41 -0.28
N VAL A 193 -2.92 8.33 -0.28
CA VAL A 193 -2.14 7.94 0.91
C VAL A 193 -0.80 8.67 1.04
N SER A 194 -0.48 9.57 0.11
CA SER A 194 0.72 10.41 0.11
C SER A 194 0.47 11.74 -0.61
N ASN A 195 1.26 12.76 -0.29
CA ASN A 195 1.24 14.03 -1.00
C ASN A 195 1.67 13.86 -2.46
N TRP A 196 2.63 12.95 -2.72
CA TRP A 196 3.02 12.60 -4.08
C TRP A 196 1.81 12.11 -4.89
N LEU A 197 1.03 11.16 -4.35
CA LEU A 197 -0.14 10.62 -5.05
C LEU A 197 -1.23 11.69 -5.24
N GLU A 198 -1.39 12.61 -4.28
CA GLU A 198 -2.28 13.77 -4.44
C GLU A 198 -1.87 14.64 -5.62
N GLN A 199 -0.57 14.90 -5.78
CA GLN A 199 -0.06 15.67 -6.94
C GLN A 199 -0.31 14.93 -8.26
N GLN A 200 -0.26 13.59 -8.28
CA GLN A 200 -0.62 12.82 -9.47
C GLN A 200 -2.13 12.95 -9.76
N VAL A 201 -2.99 12.83 -8.76
CA VAL A 201 -4.45 13.04 -8.90
C VAL A 201 -4.73 14.42 -9.50
N LYS A 202 -4.08 15.47 -9.01
CA LYS A 202 -4.24 16.86 -9.51
C LYS A 202 -3.81 17.06 -10.96
N GLN A 203 -2.97 16.17 -11.51
CA GLN A 203 -2.55 16.19 -12.92
C GLN A 203 -3.41 15.28 -13.81
N SER A 204 -4.32 14.49 -13.24
CA SER A 204 -5.16 13.52 -13.94
C SER A 204 -6.54 14.09 -14.30
N PHE A 205 -7.38 13.29 -14.93
CA PHE A 205 -8.79 13.65 -15.15
C PHE A 205 -9.60 13.80 -13.84
N LEU A 206 -9.08 13.31 -12.70
CA LEU A 206 -9.71 13.45 -11.38
C LEU A 206 -9.37 14.78 -10.68
N ARG A 207 -8.64 15.69 -11.31
CA ARG A 207 -8.13 16.95 -10.72
C ARG A 207 -9.17 17.85 -10.06
N HIS A 208 -10.44 17.75 -10.45
CA HIS A 208 -11.54 18.56 -9.90
C HIS A 208 -12.36 17.84 -8.82
N VAL A 209 -12.08 16.59 -8.53
CA VAL A 209 -12.71 15.85 -7.44
C VAL A 209 -12.12 16.31 -6.10
N ASN A 210 -12.98 16.46 -5.08
CA ASN A 210 -12.52 16.81 -3.73
C ASN A 210 -11.44 15.81 -3.27
N THR A 211 -10.31 16.32 -2.81
CA THR A 211 -9.17 15.50 -2.43
C THR A 211 -8.62 15.93 -1.09
N LEU A 212 -8.30 14.97 -0.22
CA LEU A 212 -7.68 15.15 1.09
C LEU A 212 -6.66 14.05 1.30
N THR A 213 -5.39 14.37 1.47
CA THR A 213 -4.36 13.38 1.78
C THR A 213 -4.47 12.91 3.23
N ILE A 214 -4.54 11.60 3.43
CA ILE A 214 -4.41 10.94 4.74
C ILE A 214 -3.34 9.86 4.61
N HIS A 215 -2.21 10.06 5.26
CA HIS A 215 -1.10 9.11 5.24
C HIS A 215 -1.47 7.81 5.96
N ASN A 216 -0.91 6.69 5.47
CA ASN A 216 -1.02 5.44 6.18
C ASN A 216 -0.29 5.51 7.53
N GLY A 217 -0.88 4.91 8.55
CA GLY A 217 -0.25 4.70 9.85
C GLY A 217 0.09 3.23 10.08
N ILE A 218 0.92 2.99 11.07
CA ILE A 218 1.31 1.66 11.54
C ILE A 218 1.07 1.51 13.03
N ASP A 219 1.09 0.28 13.50
CA ASP A 219 1.02 -0.02 14.94
C ASP A 219 2.39 0.26 15.61
N THR A 220 2.56 1.45 16.15
CA THR A 220 3.81 1.86 16.81
C THR A 220 4.04 1.19 18.17
N SER A 221 3.03 0.53 18.74
CA SER A 221 3.22 -0.31 19.92
C SER A 221 3.79 -1.69 19.55
N LEU A 222 3.48 -2.18 18.36
CA LEU A 222 3.99 -3.43 17.81
C LEU A 222 5.36 -3.22 17.16
N PHE A 223 5.47 -2.20 16.30
CA PHE A 223 6.74 -1.78 15.71
C PHE A 223 7.44 -0.80 16.66
N CYS A 224 8.31 -1.31 17.49
CA CYS A 224 9.11 -0.56 18.45
C CYS A 224 10.47 -1.22 18.61
N PRO A 225 11.50 -0.51 19.10
CA PRO A 225 12.84 -1.09 19.29
C PRO A 225 12.77 -2.35 20.17
N ALA A 226 13.34 -3.47 19.68
CA ALA A 226 13.44 -4.72 20.41
C ALA A 226 14.76 -4.80 21.19
N SER A 227 14.77 -5.50 22.34
CA SER A 227 15.91 -5.56 23.26
C SER A 227 16.81 -6.80 23.09
N HIS A 228 16.29 -7.93 22.64
CA HIS A 228 17.04 -9.20 22.59
C HIS A 228 17.35 -9.61 21.15
N LEU A 229 18.42 -9.05 20.56
CA LEU A 229 18.73 -9.17 19.14
C LEU A 229 19.64 -10.36 18.79
N SER A 230 20.31 -11.00 19.76
CA SER A 230 21.19 -12.14 19.53
C SER A 230 20.46 -13.35 18.95
N ALA A 231 19.24 -13.63 19.43
CA ALA A 231 18.46 -14.78 18.96
C ALA A 231 18.11 -14.67 17.47
N ILE A 232 17.81 -13.47 16.95
CA ILE A 232 17.50 -13.30 15.52
C ILE A 232 18.74 -13.44 14.66
N ARG A 233 19.89 -12.95 15.14
CA ARG A 233 21.19 -13.16 14.47
C ARG A 233 21.54 -14.64 14.36
N GLN A 234 21.43 -15.37 15.47
CA GLN A 234 21.69 -16.82 15.51
C GLN A 234 20.73 -17.58 14.57
N LYS A 235 19.43 -17.27 14.60
CA LYS A 235 18.42 -17.94 13.76
C LYS A 235 18.74 -17.84 12.27
N TYR A 236 19.23 -16.71 11.80
CA TYR A 236 19.51 -16.46 10.39
C TYR A 236 21.00 -16.54 10.03
N ASN A 237 21.85 -17.04 10.95
CA ASN A 237 23.30 -17.16 10.76
C ASN A 237 23.94 -15.81 10.36
N ILE A 238 23.50 -14.71 10.98
CA ILE A 238 24.08 -13.38 10.78
C ILE A 238 25.30 -13.28 11.71
N PRO A 239 26.52 -13.08 11.20
CA PRO A 239 27.69 -12.94 12.05
C PRO A 239 27.57 -11.78 13.04
N ASP A 240 27.94 -11.99 14.29
CA ASP A 240 27.83 -10.96 15.34
C ASP A 240 28.72 -9.74 15.04
N THR A 241 29.80 -9.95 14.32
CA THR A 241 30.74 -8.90 13.89
C THR A 241 30.25 -8.06 12.74
N ASN A 242 29.20 -8.49 12.03
CA ASN A 242 28.74 -7.79 10.83
C ASN A 242 27.63 -6.81 11.12
N GLU A 243 27.71 -5.66 10.46
CA GLU A 243 26.60 -4.72 10.39
C GLU A 243 25.51 -5.23 9.45
N VAL A 244 24.25 -5.05 9.83
CA VAL A 244 23.10 -5.57 9.09
C VAL A 244 22.48 -4.46 8.23
N ILE A 245 22.34 -4.75 6.94
CA ILE A 245 21.57 -3.94 6.00
C ILE A 245 20.31 -4.70 5.68
N LEU A 246 19.15 -4.14 5.98
CA LEU A 246 17.86 -4.83 5.83
C LEU A 246 17.07 -4.30 4.64
N GLY A 247 16.52 -5.22 3.85
CA GLY A 247 15.49 -4.95 2.85
C GLY A 247 14.27 -5.83 3.07
N VAL A 248 13.07 -5.27 2.97
CA VAL A 248 11.80 -6.00 3.19
C VAL A 248 10.81 -5.69 2.08
N ALA A 249 10.30 -6.71 1.41
CA ALA A 249 9.21 -6.59 0.45
C ALA A 249 8.30 -7.81 0.50
N SER A 250 7.04 -7.66 0.18
CA SER A 250 6.12 -8.81 0.02
C SER A 250 6.26 -9.47 -1.37
N ASN A 251 6.82 -8.73 -2.31
CA ASN A 251 7.14 -9.13 -3.68
C ASN A 251 8.27 -8.21 -4.17
N TRP A 252 9.35 -8.78 -4.68
CA TRP A 252 10.55 -8.05 -5.11
C TRP A 252 10.48 -7.49 -6.53
N TYR A 253 9.36 -7.66 -7.22
CA TYR A 253 9.16 -7.06 -8.53
C TYR A 253 9.20 -5.52 -8.42
N HIS A 254 10.11 -4.88 -9.12
CA HIS A 254 10.41 -3.44 -9.06
C HIS A 254 10.72 -2.88 -7.65
N LYS A 255 11.15 -3.75 -6.71
CA LYS A 255 11.51 -3.35 -5.34
C LYS A 255 13.03 -3.33 -5.10
N GLY A 256 13.83 -3.31 -6.17
CA GLY A 256 15.27 -3.10 -6.09
C GLY A 256 16.09 -4.33 -5.70
N LEU A 257 15.62 -5.56 -6.02
CA LEU A 257 16.43 -6.77 -5.76
C LEU A 257 17.77 -6.73 -6.47
N THR A 258 17.81 -6.25 -7.72
CA THR A 258 19.04 -6.07 -8.50
C THR A 258 19.96 -5.03 -7.90
N ASP A 259 19.39 -3.98 -7.32
CA ASP A 259 20.15 -2.93 -6.63
C ASP A 259 20.85 -3.48 -5.38
N PHE A 260 20.21 -4.37 -4.62
CA PHE A 260 20.86 -5.05 -3.51
C PHE A 260 22.01 -5.97 -3.95
N VAL A 261 21.89 -6.63 -5.10
CA VAL A 261 22.98 -7.44 -5.68
C VAL A 261 24.17 -6.53 -6.06
N GLN A 262 23.91 -5.37 -6.66
CA GLN A 262 24.94 -4.38 -6.95
C GLN A 262 25.56 -3.81 -5.66
N LEU A 263 24.72 -3.46 -4.69
CA LEU A 263 25.17 -2.98 -3.37
C LEU A 263 26.12 -3.96 -2.68
N ARG A 264 25.86 -5.29 -2.79
CA ARG A 264 26.77 -6.31 -2.22
C ARG A 264 28.19 -6.21 -2.80
N ASN A 265 28.33 -5.88 -4.08
CA ASN A 265 29.63 -5.76 -4.74
C ASN A 265 30.40 -4.48 -4.33
N LEU A 266 29.69 -3.45 -3.84
CA LEU A 266 30.27 -2.18 -3.38
C LEU A 266 30.70 -2.21 -1.90
N LEU A 267 30.20 -3.17 -1.14
CA LEU A 267 30.45 -3.28 0.30
C LEU A 267 31.48 -4.37 0.60
N ASN A 268 32.25 -4.17 1.68
CA ASN A 268 33.17 -5.19 2.19
C ASN A 268 32.44 -6.29 2.98
N ASN A 269 33.17 -7.27 3.49
CA ASN A 269 32.61 -8.44 4.18
C ASN A 269 32.14 -8.16 5.62
N ASN A 270 32.32 -6.93 6.14
CA ASN A 270 31.82 -6.55 7.46
C ASN A 270 30.30 -6.24 7.46
N TYR A 271 29.64 -6.33 6.30
CA TYR A 271 28.21 -6.14 6.16
C TYR A 271 27.51 -7.43 5.76
N SER A 272 26.39 -7.69 6.40
CA SER A 272 25.41 -8.72 5.99
C SER A 272 24.16 -8.05 5.42
N ILE A 273 23.85 -8.30 4.16
CA ILE A 273 22.59 -7.86 3.56
C ILE A 273 21.54 -8.91 3.86
N VAL A 274 20.44 -8.54 4.51
CA VAL A 274 19.33 -9.43 4.86
C VAL A 274 18.10 -8.99 4.09
N LEU A 275 17.53 -9.89 3.26
CA LEU A 275 16.36 -9.61 2.43
C LEU A 275 15.19 -10.50 2.82
N VAL A 276 14.04 -9.89 3.15
CA VAL A 276 12.83 -10.59 3.56
C VAL A 276 11.77 -10.55 2.46
N GLY A 277 11.04 -11.66 2.25
CA GLY A 277 9.93 -11.76 1.32
C GLY A 277 10.30 -12.31 -0.05
N LEU A 278 11.38 -13.08 -0.13
CA LEU A 278 11.91 -13.67 -1.35
C LEU A 278 11.16 -14.95 -1.74
N SER A 279 10.86 -15.10 -3.02
CA SER A 279 10.36 -16.34 -3.59
C SER A 279 11.46 -17.43 -3.62
N THR A 280 11.06 -18.69 -3.75
CA THR A 280 12.00 -19.81 -3.88
C THR A 280 12.97 -19.64 -5.06
N ARG A 281 12.53 -19.00 -6.14
CA ARG A 281 13.37 -18.72 -7.31
C ARG A 281 14.43 -17.67 -6.99
N GLU A 282 14.02 -16.57 -6.36
CA GLU A 282 14.92 -15.49 -5.97
C GLU A 282 15.97 -15.95 -4.96
N LEU A 283 15.56 -16.77 -3.96
CA LEU A 283 16.49 -17.35 -2.98
C LEU A 283 17.62 -18.13 -3.64
N LYS A 284 17.32 -18.92 -4.69
CA LYS A 284 18.32 -19.72 -5.42
C LYS A 284 19.31 -18.88 -6.24
N SER A 285 18.96 -17.63 -6.56
CA SER A 285 19.76 -16.74 -7.38
C SER A 285 20.55 -15.71 -6.58
N LEU A 286 20.45 -15.71 -5.24
CA LEU A 286 21.17 -14.76 -4.40
C LEU A 286 22.69 -15.03 -4.44
N PRO A 287 23.52 -13.99 -4.58
CA PRO A 287 24.95 -14.11 -4.46
C PRO A 287 25.37 -14.34 -2.99
N GLN A 288 26.60 -14.82 -2.79
CA GLN A 288 27.19 -14.94 -1.46
C GLN A 288 27.22 -13.58 -0.74
N GLY A 289 26.96 -13.59 0.57
CA GLY A 289 26.92 -12.38 1.41
C GLY A 289 25.55 -11.68 1.47
N ILE A 290 24.55 -12.24 0.77
CA ILE A 290 23.14 -11.87 0.94
C ILE A 290 22.37 -13.00 1.60
N ILE A 291 21.74 -12.73 2.73
CA ILE A 291 20.92 -13.68 3.49
C ILE A 291 19.46 -13.47 3.07
N GLY A 292 18.88 -14.49 2.46
CA GLY A 292 17.50 -14.47 2.00
C GLY A 292 16.54 -15.14 2.98
N ILE A 293 15.45 -14.44 3.32
CA ILE A 293 14.36 -14.94 4.17
C ILE A 293 13.07 -14.95 3.35
N PRO A 294 12.44 -16.11 3.11
CA PRO A 294 11.22 -16.17 2.31
C PRO A 294 10.05 -15.47 3.02
N ARG A 295 9.94 -15.66 4.34
CA ARG A 295 8.91 -15.04 5.18
C ARG A 295 9.31 -15.16 6.65
N THR A 296 9.05 -14.11 7.45
CA THR A 296 9.12 -14.20 8.91
C THR A 296 7.94 -15.01 9.46
N GLN A 297 8.13 -15.71 10.57
CA GLN A 297 7.08 -16.53 11.18
C GLN A 297 5.99 -15.67 11.82
N ASN A 298 6.36 -14.51 12.34
CA ASN A 298 5.47 -13.56 12.99
C ASN A 298 6.03 -12.14 12.90
N VAL A 299 5.27 -11.18 13.38
CA VAL A 299 5.66 -9.77 13.33
C VAL A 299 6.79 -9.44 14.31
N ALA A 300 6.85 -10.11 15.46
CA ALA A 300 7.92 -9.88 16.44
C ALA A 300 9.31 -10.21 15.86
N GLU A 301 9.38 -11.23 15.01
CA GLU A 301 10.59 -11.57 14.28
C GLU A 301 10.99 -10.49 13.28
N LEU A 302 10.03 -9.92 12.56
CA LEU A 302 10.26 -8.80 11.66
C LEU A 302 10.73 -7.54 12.42
N VAL A 303 10.13 -7.24 13.56
CA VAL A 303 10.55 -6.16 14.48
C VAL A 303 11.99 -6.36 14.94
N SER A 304 12.36 -7.60 15.29
CA SER A 304 13.74 -7.92 15.69
C SER A 304 14.74 -7.72 14.54
N LEU A 305 14.36 -8.04 13.29
CA LEU A 305 15.19 -7.77 12.11
C LEU A 305 15.37 -6.27 11.88
N TYR A 306 14.27 -5.48 11.93
CA TYR A 306 14.39 -4.02 11.86
C TYR A 306 15.30 -3.47 12.96
N SER A 307 15.10 -3.91 14.20
CA SER A 307 15.88 -3.42 15.34
C SER A 307 17.35 -3.80 15.28
N THR A 308 17.69 -4.97 14.70
CA THR A 308 19.06 -5.44 14.49
C THR A 308 19.77 -4.68 13.38
N ALA A 309 19.05 -4.18 12.39
CA ALA A 309 19.65 -3.54 11.23
C ALA A 309 20.34 -2.21 11.63
N LEU A 310 21.55 -1.99 11.10
CA LEU A 310 22.22 -0.70 11.10
C LEU A 310 21.36 0.32 10.33
N VAL A 311 20.84 -0.12 9.18
CA VAL A 311 20.04 0.69 8.27
C VAL A 311 19.03 -0.18 7.52
N TYR A 312 17.85 0.36 7.29
CA TYR A 312 16.87 -0.18 6.36
C TYR A 312 17.05 0.50 5.00
N VAL A 313 17.22 -0.28 3.94
CA VAL A 313 17.36 0.23 2.57
C VAL A 313 16.11 -0.13 1.78
N ASN A 314 15.49 0.86 1.14
CA ASN A 314 14.32 0.68 0.28
C ASN A 314 14.60 1.24 -1.12
N PRO A 315 15.33 0.52 -1.99
CA PRO A 315 15.66 0.97 -3.34
C PRO A 315 14.53 0.66 -4.32
N THR A 316 13.30 1.06 -3.92
CA THR A 316 12.10 0.76 -4.72
C THR A 316 12.01 1.63 -5.96
N TRP A 317 11.63 1.02 -7.09
CA TRP A 317 11.37 1.69 -8.36
C TRP A 317 9.90 2.08 -8.52
N GLU A 318 9.00 1.52 -7.68
CA GLU A 318 7.58 1.82 -7.68
C GLU A 318 7.00 1.67 -6.27
N ASP A 319 6.54 2.74 -5.67
CA ASP A 319 5.74 2.73 -4.43
C ASP A 319 4.97 4.04 -4.26
N ASN A 320 3.80 3.97 -3.61
CA ASN A 320 3.03 5.17 -3.32
C ASN A 320 3.25 5.71 -1.91
N TYR A 321 3.40 4.84 -0.94
CA TYR A 321 3.75 5.18 0.45
C TYR A 321 4.10 3.90 1.23
N PRO A 322 5.35 3.45 1.18
CA PRO A 322 5.76 2.16 1.73
C PRO A 322 5.70 2.13 3.26
N THR A 323 4.82 1.31 3.80
CA THR A 323 4.72 1.13 5.27
C THR A 323 6.00 0.53 5.87
N THR A 324 6.81 -0.16 5.08
CA THR A 324 8.11 -0.70 5.52
C THR A 324 9.11 0.38 5.94
N ASN A 325 9.06 1.58 5.32
CA ASN A 325 9.83 2.73 5.79
C ASN A 325 9.36 3.16 7.19
N LEU A 326 8.04 3.22 7.39
CA LEU A 326 7.45 3.61 8.67
C LEU A 326 7.79 2.60 9.77
N GLU A 327 7.73 1.31 9.44
CA GLU A 327 8.05 0.19 10.32
C GLU A 327 9.51 0.23 10.79
N ALA A 328 10.45 0.47 9.85
CA ALA A 328 11.87 0.62 10.16
C ALA A 328 12.12 1.81 11.10
N ILE A 329 11.57 2.98 10.76
CA ILE A 329 11.69 4.21 11.57
C ILE A 329 11.09 3.97 12.97
N ALA A 330 9.95 3.30 13.08
CA ALA A 330 9.31 3.00 14.36
C ALA A 330 10.15 2.05 15.23
N CYS A 331 10.93 1.15 14.62
CA CYS A 331 11.89 0.29 15.31
C CYS A 331 13.23 0.98 15.62
N GLY A 332 13.34 2.30 15.43
CA GLY A 332 14.54 3.08 15.70
C GLY A 332 15.65 2.89 14.66
N THR A 333 15.30 2.48 13.45
CA THR A 333 16.26 2.17 12.38
C THR A 333 16.18 3.22 11.28
N PRO A 334 17.32 3.90 10.97
CA PRO A 334 17.35 4.89 9.89
C PRO A 334 17.07 4.25 8.54
N VAL A 335 16.49 5.04 7.63
CA VAL A 335 16.07 4.60 6.32
C VAL A 335 16.88 5.28 5.22
N ILE A 336 17.37 4.51 4.26
CA ILE A 336 17.83 5.04 2.96
C ILE A 336 16.81 4.59 1.91
N THR A 337 16.19 5.54 1.23
CA THR A 337 15.20 5.24 0.18
C THR A 337 15.47 6.00 -1.10
N TYR A 338 15.06 5.44 -2.23
CA TYR A 338 15.06 6.18 -3.48
C TYR A 338 13.99 7.28 -3.49
N ASP A 339 14.27 8.34 -4.24
CA ASP A 339 13.30 9.40 -4.57
C ASP A 339 12.28 8.84 -5.57
N THR A 340 11.35 8.04 -5.05
CA THR A 340 10.35 7.32 -5.83
C THR A 340 8.99 7.41 -5.16
N GLY A 341 8.01 7.95 -5.89
CA GLY A 341 6.63 8.04 -5.38
C GLY A 341 6.55 8.80 -4.06
N GLY A 342 5.75 8.29 -3.12
CA GLY A 342 5.66 8.84 -1.76
C GLY A 342 6.69 8.26 -0.78
N SER A 343 7.68 7.48 -1.25
CA SER A 343 8.70 6.88 -0.39
C SER A 343 9.51 7.91 0.41
N PRO A 344 9.88 9.07 -0.15
CA PRO A 344 10.59 10.15 0.56
C PRO A 344 9.82 10.76 1.73
N GLU A 345 8.50 10.76 1.70
CA GLU A 345 7.68 11.47 2.70
C GLU A 345 7.82 10.90 4.12
N ALA A 346 8.23 9.64 4.24
CA ALA A 346 8.51 9.02 5.53
C ALA A 346 9.80 9.54 6.19
N VAL A 347 10.77 10.03 5.42
CA VAL A 347 12.16 10.27 5.82
C VAL A 347 12.45 11.76 5.94
N ASP A 348 13.24 12.15 6.95
CA ASP A 348 13.87 13.46 7.07
C ASP A 348 15.37 13.31 7.41
N ASN A 349 16.09 14.41 7.51
CA ASN A 349 17.53 14.45 7.76
C ASN A 349 17.97 13.88 9.14
N HIS A 350 17.01 13.61 10.04
CA HIS A 350 17.25 13.00 11.36
C HIS A 350 16.90 11.50 11.39
N THR A 351 16.21 11.02 10.36
CA THR A 351 15.70 9.65 10.32
C THR A 351 16.23 8.84 9.12
N GLY A 352 17.06 9.47 8.27
CA GLY A 352 17.67 8.79 7.14
C GLY A 352 17.98 9.70 5.96
N PHE A 353 17.98 9.10 4.77
CA PHE A 353 18.40 9.78 3.54
C PHE A 353 17.51 9.40 2.36
N VAL A 354 17.27 10.37 1.49
CA VAL A 354 16.64 10.18 0.18
C VAL A 354 17.71 10.28 -0.90
N VAL A 355 17.73 9.30 -1.80
CA VAL A 355 18.77 9.16 -2.83
C VAL A 355 18.10 9.16 -4.21
N PRO A 356 18.69 9.78 -5.23
CA PRO A 356 18.19 9.66 -6.60
C PRO A 356 18.02 8.20 -6.99
N GLN A 357 16.92 7.89 -7.67
CA GLN A 357 16.59 6.54 -8.09
C GLN A 357 17.73 5.90 -8.90
N GLY A 358 18.16 4.70 -8.51
CA GLY A 358 19.23 3.95 -9.16
C GLY A 358 20.66 4.35 -8.74
N ASN A 359 20.85 5.36 -7.89
CA ASN A 359 22.19 5.76 -7.41
C ASN A 359 22.65 4.88 -6.24
N ILE A 360 23.04 3.65 -6.56
CA ILE A 360 23.41 2.65 -5.55
C ILE A 360 24.77 2.93 -4.92
N GLU A 361 25.68 3.66 -5.60
CA GLU A 361 26.96 4.11 -5.08
C GLU A 361 26.76 5.09 -3.92
N GLN A 362 25.80 6.01 -4.06
CA GLN A 362 25.43 6.93 -2.97
C GLN A 362 24.80 6.17 -1.79
N VAL A 363 23.99 5.14 -2.04
CA VAL A 363 23.47 4.27 -0.98
C VAL A 363 24.64 3.63 -0.20
N ALA A 364 25.63 3.05 -0.90
CA ALA A 364 26.80 2.45 -0.25
C ALA A 364 27.59 3.47 0.60
N THR A 365 27.80 4.68 0.09
CA THR A 365 28.47 5.78 0.82
C THR A 365 27.70 6.16 2.09
N LEU A 366 26.37 6.30 2.01
CA LEU A 366 25.55 6.68 3.16
C LEU A 366 25.48 5.56 4.22
N ILE A 367 25.52 4.29 3.81
CA ILE A 367 25.62 3.16 4.74
C ILE A 367 26.92 3.28 5.58
N GLN A 368 28.05 3.55 4.93
CA GLN A 368 29.32 3.75 5.62
C GLN A 368 29.29 4.99 6.55
N GLN A 369 28.62 6.05 6.14
CA GLN A 369 28.44 7.24 6.98
C GLN A 369 27.60 6.90 8.22
N ILE A 370 26.49 6.16 8.09
CA ILE A 370 25.65 5.72 9.23
C ILE A 370 26.48 4.82 10.16
N GLN A 371 27.29 3.91 9.62
CA GLN A 371 28.17 3.06 10.43
C GLN A 371 29.17 3.88 11.24
N HIS A 372 29.80 4.87 10.61
CA HIS A 372 30.77 5.75 11.27
C HIS A 372 30.13 6.61 12.38
N SER A 373 28.95 7.14 12.13
CA SER A 373 28.21 7.97 13.10
C SER A 373 27.57 7.15 14.23
N GLY A 374 27.33 5.86 13.99
CA GLY A 374 26.57 4.97 14.84
C GLY A 374 25.04 5.10 14.64
N LYS A 375 24.33 3.97 14.62
CA LYS A 375 22.86 3.91 14.51
C LYS A 375 22.17 4.75 15.59
N ASP A 376 22.73 4.78 16.79
CA ASP A 376 22.12 5.44 17.97
C ASP A 376 21.92 6.94 17.76
N THR A 377 22.70 7.57 16.88
CA THR A 377 22.51 8.99 16.52
C THR A 377 21.16 9.24 15.84
N PHE A 378 20.58 8.24 15.21
CA PHE A 378 19.30 8.30 14.51
C PHE A 378 18.13 7.71 15.32
N SER A 379 18.41 6.72 16.18
CA SER A 379 17.36 5.86 16.77
C SER A 379 16.33 6.63 17.56
N ALA A 380 16.72 7.59 18.38
CA ALA A 380 15.80 8.41 19.18
C ALA A 380 14.92 9.29 18.28
N ALA A 381 15.49 9.92 17.24
CA ALA A 381 14.75 10.75 16.28
C ALA A 381 13.79 9.91 15.45
N CYS A 382 14.20 8.73 15.00
CA CYS A 382 13.35 7.77 14.30
C CYS A 382 12.12 7.41 15.15
N ARG A 383 12.34 7.01 16.40
CA ARG A 383 11.23 6.66 17.31
C ARG A 383 10.28 7.83 17.55
N ALA A 384 10.80 9.01 17.87
CA ALA A 384 10.01 10.22 18.10
C ALA A 384 9.17 10.60 16.87
N ARG A 385 9.75 10.50 15.64
CA ARG A 385 9.02 10.74 14.40
C ARG A 385 7.88 9.76 14.21
N ALA A 386 8.12 8.46 14.44
CA ALA A 386 7.10 7.43 14.32
C ALA A 386 5.94 7.65 15.30
N GLU A 387 6.21 7.97 16.55
CA GLU A 387 5.20 8.27 17.56
C GLU A 387 4.40 9.51 17.25
N LYS A 388 5.01 10.51 16.63
CA LYS A 388 4.34 11.77 16.26
C LYS A 388 3.50 11.66 14.99
N LEU A 389 3.97 10.91 13.96
CA LEU A 389 3.41 10.99 12.62
C LEU A 389 2.80 9.68 12.09
N PHE A 390 3.18 8.52 12.65
CA PHE A 390 2.86 7.24 12.02
C PHE A 390 1.95 6.34 12.88
N ARG A 391 1.46 6.82 14.01
CA ARG A 391 0.51 6.06 14.84
C ARG A 391 -0.78 5.85 14.06
N LYS A 392 -1.16 4.57 13.85
CA LYS A 392 -2.37 4.21 13.10
C LYS A 392 -3.64 4.82 13.69
N GLU A 393 -3.70 4.96 15.03
CA GLU A 393 -4.85 5.54 15.74
C GLU A 393 -5.04 7.00 15.33
N ASP A 394 -3.96 7.76 15.26
CA ASP A 394 -3.99 9.18 14.87
C ASP A 394 -4.28 9.32 13.37
N CYS A 395 -3.54 8.59 12.52
CA CYS A 395 -3.72 8.64 11.07
C CYS A 395 -5.14 8.25 10.65
N PHE A 396 -5.67 7.16 11.20
CA PHE A 396 -6.99 6.66 10.77
C PHE A 396 -8.15 7.35 11.46
N SER A 397 -7.93 8.07 12.58
CA SER A 397 -8.93 8.97 13.16
C SER A 397 -9.30 10.12 12.22
N GLU A 398 -8.41 10.51 11.30
CA GLU A 398 -8.70 11.52 10.28
C GLU A 398 -9.82 11.08 9.32
N TYR A 399 -9.95 9.76 9.05
CA TYR A 399 -11.08 9.23 8.29
C TYR A 399 -12.40 9.40 9.04
N TYR A 400 -12.42 9.12 10.35
CA TYR A 400 -13.62 9.35 11.15
C TYR A 400 -14.04 10.82 11.15
N LYS A 401 -13.10 11.77 11.33
CA LYS A 401 -13.35 13.21 11.22
C LYS A 401 -13.88 13.59 9.84
N LEU A 402 -13.34 12.99 8.79
CA LEU A 402 -13.82 13.21 7.42
C LEU A 402 -15.27 12.74 7.26
N TYR A 403 -15.61 11.54 7.76
CA TYR A 403 -16.98 11.03 7.67
C TYR A 403 -17.97 11.94 8.40
N GLU A 404 -17.66 12.35 9.64
CA GLU A 404 -18.50 13.28 10.41
C GLU A 404 -18.74 14.59 9.62
N LYS A 405 -17.70 15.14 9.01
CA LYS A 405 -17.80 16.34 8.18
C LYS A 405 -18.67 16.15 6.94
N LEU A 406 -18.64 14.97 6.32
CA LEU A 406 -19.39 14.70 5.08
C LEU A 406 -20.89 14.49 5.34
N ILE A 407 -21.26 13.92 6.48
CA ILE A 407 -22.68 13.69 6.83
C ILE A 407 -23.33 14.88 7.55
N SER A 408 -22.56 15.85 8.03
CA SER A 408 -23.09 17.08 8.63
C SER A 408 -23.37 18.20 7.61
N ARG A 409 -23.07 17.94 6.33
CA ARG A 409 -23.39 18.82 5.20
C ARG A 409 -24.75 18.48 4.59
#